data_bc0fdc8edb096325bd8e8db923188593
#
_entry.id   bc0fdc8edb096325bd8e8db923188593
#
_cell.length_a   1.000
_cell.length_b   1.000
_cell.length_c   1.000
_cell.angle_alpha   90.00
_cell.angle_beta   90.00
_cell.angle_gamma   90.00
#
_symmetry.space_group_name_H-M   'P 1'
#
loop_
_entity.id
_entity.type
_entity.pdbx_description
1 polymer ?
#
loop_
_entity_poly.entity_id
_entity_poly.type
_entity_poly.pdbx_seq_one_letter_code
_entity_poly.pdbx_strand_id
1 'polypeptide(L)'
;MTTKNYIAVAKYLEDNTILLSFPDFEGLTTTADSEENIQNIAAKAIKSKLAELKNSNIEAPEPKKITEVSKNLQEGEFTTYIPVTETPSFNTLKDNETLKDVSNKVDNFINKDIKKSVPEGKEHFLGIGGAILAILNTLLFPVYTITGFLGFGGGGANFFQMNALYMLFGLAFLAFAGANIYASLNRDMKILQISTLGILGTFALCYVLVFITAMTNAYLSLGIIKFILYAISVVIIYSGYRILSSLNDSNN
;
A
#
# COMPACT_ATOMS: atom_id res chain seq x y z
N MET A 1 14.86 2.81 0.37
CA MET A 1 14.71 3.81 -0.69
C MET A 1 16.10 4.32 -1.02
N THR A 2 16.54 4.13 -2.26
CA THR A 2 17.86 4.60 -2.71
C THR A 2 17.64 5.83 -3.58
N THR A 3 18.33 6.95 -3.26
CA THR A 3 18.26 8.17 -4.08
C THR A 3 19.50 8.20 -4.94
N LYS A 4 19.33 8.26 -6.26
CA LYS A 4 20.39 8.50 -7.23
C LYS A 4 20.32 9.94 -7.70
N ASN A 5 21.49 10.59 -7.84
CA ASN A 5 21.58 11.97 -8.31
C ASN A 5 22.06 11.97 -9.76
N TYR A 6 21.14 12.12 -10.70
CA TYR A 6 21.47 12.30 -12.11
C TYR A 6 21.82 13.76 -12.41
N ILE A 7 22.44 14.01 -13.56
CA ILE A 7 22.82 15.35 -13.99
C ILE A 7 21.97 15.75 -15.19
N ALA A 8 21.35 16.94 -15.10
CA ALA A 8 20.78 17.61 -16.25
C ALA A 8 21.72 18.72 -16.71
N VAL A 9 21.93 18.83 -18.00
CA VAL A 9 22.54 19.97 -18.67
C VAL A 9 21.41 20.87 -19.16
N ALA A 10 21.40 22.10 -18.72
CA ALA A 10 20.37 23.09 -19.00
C ALA A 10 20.94 24.22 -19.90
N LYS A 11 20.13 24.63 -20.89
CA LYS A 11 20.44 25.73 -21.80
C LYS A 11 19.23 26.63 -22.00
N TYR A 12 19.39 27.93 -21.85
CA TYR A 12 18.33 28.90 -22.18
C TYR A 12 18.13 28.96 -23.69
N LEU A 13 16.88 28.93 -24.12
CA LEU A 13 16.47 29.15 -25.49
C LEU A 13 16.01 30.61 -25.69
N GLU A 14 15.86 31.04 -26.94
CA GLU A 14 15.48 32.43 -27.30
C GLU A 14 14.07 32.81 -26.83
N ASP A 15 13.19 31.80 -26.62
CA ASP A 15 11.81 31.97 -26.11
C ASP A 15 11.70 32.00 -24.58
N ASN A 16 12.83 32.13 -23.87
CA ASN A 16 12.95 32.04 -22.42
C ASN A 16 12.59 30.67 -21.81
N THR A 17 12.42 29.63 -22.60
CA THR A 17 12.34 28.26 -22.09
C THR A 17 13.74 27.69 -21.85
N ILE A 18 13.85 26.68 -21.03
CA ILE A 18 15.10 26.03 -20.67
C ILE A 18 15.09 24.61 -21.22
N LEU A 19 15.95 24.33 -22.18
CA LEU A 19 16.15 22.98 -22.68
C LEU A 19 16.98 22.18 -21.68
N LEU A 20 16.51 21.01 -21.32
CA LEU A 20 17.18 20.06 -20.42
C LEU A 20 17.57 18.83 -21.22
N SER A 21 18.84 18.45 -21.15
CA SER A 21 19.37 17.20 -21.69
C SER A 21 20.02 16.38 -20.58
N PHE A 22 19.99 15.07 -20.74
CA PHE A 22 20.42 14.15 -19.69
C PHE A 22 21.55 13.25 -20.23
N PRO A 23 22.82 13.55 -19.89
CA PRO A 23 23.97 12.81 -20.42
C PRO A 23 24.00 11.32 -20.07
N ASP A 24 23.24 10.92 -19.04
CA ASP A 24 23.11 9.53 -18.61
C ASP A 24 22.06 8.75 -19.43
N PHE A 25 21.20 9.46 -20.16
CA PHE A 25 20.08 8.89 -20.92
C PHE A 25 20.16 9.41 -22.37
N GLU A 26 20.66 8.58 -23.25
CA GLU A 26 20.83 8.95 -24.66
C GLU A 26 19.50 9.37 -25.30
N GLY A 27 19.51 10.57 -25.92
CA GLY A 27 18.34 11.13 -26.60
C GLY A 27 17.23 11.65 -25.70
N LEU A 28 17.36 11.58 -24.37
CA LEU A 28 16.35 12.13 -23.46
C LEU A 28 16.54 13.66 -23.35
N THR A 29 15.54 14.41 -23.78
CA THR A 29 15.47 15.87 -23.63
C THR A 29 14.07 16.28 -23.17
N THR A 30 13.97 17.42 -22.49
CA THR A 30 12.70 18.05 -22.12
C THR A 30 12.90 19.55 -21.98
N THR A 31 11.82 20.33 -21.86
CA THR A 31 11.90 21.78 -21.66
C THR A 31 11.21 22.17 -20.36
N ALA A 32 11.80 23.12 -19.65
CA ALA A 32 11.21 23.77 -18.48
C ALA A 32 10.87 25.23 -18.81
N ASP A 33 9.79 25.72 -18.25
CA ASP A 33 9.29 27.09 -18.40
C ASP A 33 9.96 28.09 -17.44
N SER A 34 10.59 27.60 -16.38
CA SER A 34 11.29 28.40 -15.38
C SER A 34 12.34 27.58 -14.64
N GLU A 35 13.33 28.27 -14.03
CA GLU A 35 14.36 27.61 -13.21
C GLU A 35 13.78 26.83 -12.02
N GLU A 36 12.72 27.35 -11.40
CA GLU A 36 12.05 26.73 -10.26
C GLU A 36 11.47 25.35 -10.62
N ASN A 37 11.07 25.17 -11.88
CA ASN A 37 10.45 23.95 -12.37
C ASN A 37 11.45 22.92 -12.91
N ILE A 38 12.72 23.29 -13.10
CA ILE A 38 13.76 22.41 -13.66
C ILE A 38 13.79 21.06 -12.92
N GLN A 39 13.89 21.08 -11.60
CA GLN A 39 14.02 19.85 -10.81
C GLN A 39 12.80 18.94 -10.94
N ASN A 40 11.60 19.51 -10.91
CA ASN A 40 10.37 18.74 -11.03
C ASN A 40 10.20 18.10 -12.42
N ILE A 41 10.44 18.89 -13.47
CA ILE A 41 10.29 18.44 -14.85
C ILE A 41 11.36 17.41 -15.19
N ALA A 42 12.62 17.68 -14.83
CA ALA A 42 13.74 16.77 -15.02
C ALA A 42 13.53 15.43 -14.27
N ALA A 43 13.15 15.49 -13.00
CA ALA A 43 12.88 14.27 -12.21
C ALA A 43 11.75 13.45 -12.80
N LYS A 44 10.70 14.09 -13.33
CA LYS A 44 9.60 13.40 -14.01
C LYS A 44 10.05 12.72 -15.31
N ALA A 45 10.84 13.40 -16.13
CA ALA A 45 11.38 12.85 -17.36
C ALA A 45 12.28 11.64 -17.09
N ILE A 46 13.22 11.77 -16.13
CA ILE A 46 14.10 10.66 -15.73
C ILE A 46 13.30 9.47 -15.19
N LYS A 47 12.31 9.71 -14.30
CA LYS A 47 11.46 8.63 -13.77
C LYS A 47 10.70 7.89 -14.86
N SER A 48 10.17 8.62 -15.86
CA SER A 48 9.49 8.02 -17.00
C SER A 48 10.45 7.13 -17.82
N LYS A 49 11.67 7.61 -18.06
CA LYS A 49 12.69 6.85 -18.81
C LYS A 49 13.17 5.62 -18.04
N LEU A 50 13.37 5.74 -16.73
CA LEU A 50 13.73 4.61 -15.88
C LEU A 50 12.61 3.54 -15.86
N ALA A 51 11.34 3.95 -15.86
CA ALA A 51 10.22 3.02 -15.97
C ALA A 51 10.18 2.30 -17.32
N GLU A 52 10.48 3.01 -18.43
CA GLU A 52 10.60 2.42 -19.77
C GLU A 52 11.73 1.38 -19.85
N LEU A 53 12.94 1.74 -19.36
CA LEU A 53 14.09 0.85 -19.31
C LEU A 53 13.77 -0.42 -18.50
N LYS A 54 13.15 -0.25 -17.36
CA LYS A 54 12.74 -1.35 -16.49
C LYS A 54 11.72 -2.28 -17.16
N ASN A 55 10.73 -1.72 -17.87
CA ASN A 55 9.75 -2.52 -18.60
C ASN A 55 10.38 -3.32 -19.77
N SER A 56 11.49 -2.79 -20.30
CA SER A 56 12.28 -3.43 -21.37
C SER A 56 13.37 -4.37 -20.83
N ASN A 57 13.43 -4.61 -19.50
CA ASN A 57 14.51 -5.37 -18.85
C ASN A 57 15.93 -4.83 -19.12
N ILE A 58 16.06 -3.52 -19.34
CA ILE A 58 17.35 -2.84 -19.53
C ILE A 58 17.77 -2.22 -18.20
N GLU A 59 19.01 -2.44 -17.83
CA GLU A 59 19.56 -1.88 -16.58
C GLU A 59 19.66 -0.35 -16.68
N ALA A 60 19.29 0.32 -15.59
CA ALA A 60 19.36 1.77 -15.50
C ALA A 60 20.82 2.23 -15.48
N PRO A 61 21.19 3.29 -16.24
CA PRO A 61 22.55 3.80 -16.25
C PRO A 61 22.95 4.33 -14.86
N GLU A 62 24.23 4.15 -14.52
CA GLU A 62 24.80 4.79 -13.34
C GLU A 62 25.03 6.29 -13.58
N PRO A 63 24.71 7.17 -12.60
CA PRO A 63 24.89 8.60 -12.74
C PRO A 63 26.35 8.98 -12.99
N LYS A 64 26.63 9.77 -14.00
CA LYS A 64 27.97 10.32 -14.29
C LYS A 64 28.38 11.34 -13.22
N LYS A 65 29.67 11.57 -13.12
CA LYS A 65 30.18 12.61 -12.23
C LYS A 65 30.04 13.98 -12.89
N ILE A 66 29.68 15.00 -12.10
CA ILE A 66 29.53 16.38 -12.62
C ILE A 66 30.81 16.88 -13.27
N THR A 67 31.98 16.46 -12.76
CA THR A 67 33.30 16.84 -13.32
C THR A 67 33.55 16.29 -14.71
N GLU A 68 32.89 15.23 -15.12
CA GLU A 68 32.96 14.64 -16.45
C GLU A 68 32.01 15.37 -17.41
N VAL A 69 30.81 15.68 -16.95
CA VAL A 69 29.80 16.40 -17.73
C VAL A 69 30.21 17.83 -17.97
N SER A 70 30.74 18.52 -16.95
CA SER A 70 31.13 19.93 -17.04
C SER A 70 32.29 20.21 -18.02
N LYS A 71 33.08 19.19 -18.35
CA LYS A 71 34.17 19.37 -19.36
C LYS A 71 33.64 19.50 -20.79
N ASN A 72 32.41 19.05 -21.04
CA ASN A 72 31.80 19.00 -22.37
C ASN A 72 30.69 20.06 -22.54
N LEU A 73 30.55 21.00 -21.59
CA LEU A 73 29.53 22.04 -21.68
C LEU A 73 29.86 23.03 -22.79
N GLN A 74 28.84 23.47 -23.50
CA GLN A 74 28.90 24.54 -24.49
C GLN A 74 28.65 25.89 -23.83
N GLU A 75 28.93 26.96 -24.53
CA GLU A 75 28.68 28.33 -24.06
C GLU A 75 27.17 28.53 -23.78
N GLY A 76 26.85 29.04 -22.59
CA GLY A 76 25.47 29.24 -22.13
C GLY A 76 24.81 28.00 -21.52
N GLU A 77 25.54 26.89 -21.36
CA GLU A 77 25.03 25.68 -20.68
C GLU A 77 25.49 25.66 -19.21
N PHE A 78 24.62 25.11 -18.35
CA PHE A 78 24.93 24.85 -16.95
C PHE A 78 24.40 23.47 -16.52
N THR A 79 24.95 22.94 -15.44
CA THR A 79 24.58 21.66 -14.90
C THR A 79 23.80 21.80 -13.60
N THR A 80 22.83 20.91 -13.40
CA THR A 80 22.11 20.79 -12.13
C THR A 80 21.94 19.33 -11.73
N TYR A 81 21.98 19.06 -10.42
CA TYR A 81 21.69 17.73 -9.88
C TYR A 81 20.20 17.52 -9.76
N ILE A 82 19.75 16.37 -10.23
CA ILE A 82 18.35 15.93 -10.16
C ILE A 82 18.27 14.71 -9.23
N PRO A 83 17.83 14.87 -7.98
CA PRO A 83 17.63 13.76 -7.08
C PRO A 83 16.42 12.93 -7.52
N VAL A 84 16.64 11.68 -7.86
CA VAL A 84 15.60 10.74 -8.22
C VAL A 84 15.56 9.64 -7.16
N THR A 85 14.50 9.62 -6.37
CA THR A 85 14.24 8.55 -5.43
C THR A 85 13.50 7.44 -6.17
N GLU A 86 14.11 6.28 -6.24
CA GLU A 86 13.44 5.09 -6.74
C GLU A 86 12.42 4.62 -5.71
N THR A 87 11.16 4.83 -5.98
CA THR A 87 10.08 4.13 -5.29
C THR A 87 10.05 2.70 -5.79
N PRO A 88 10.07 1.68 -4.92
CA PRO A 88 9.88 0.30 -5.34
C PRO A 88 8.58 0.22 -6.15
N SER A 89 8.65 -0.19 -7.40
CA SER A 89 7.44 -0.43 -8.17
C SER A 89 6.69 -1.61 -7.55
N PHE A 90 5.37 -1.64 -7.68
CA PHE A 90 4.54 -2.75 -7.18
C PHE A 90 5.02 -4.12 -7.71
N ASN A 91 5.61 -4.17 -8.89
CA ASN A 91 6.23 -5.38 -9.44
C ASN A 91 7.51 -5.79 -8.69
N THR A 92 8.32 -4.82 -8.21
CA THR A 92 9.51 -5.10 -7.38
C THR A 92 9.12 -5.63 -5.99
N LEU A 93 7.94 -5.25 -5.48
CA LEU A 93 7.39 -5.83 -4.26
C LEU A 93 6.99 -7.29 -4.48
N LYS A 94 6.48 -7.64 -5.67
CA LYS A 94 6.07 -9.00 -6.01
C LYS A 94 7.26 -9.97 -6.15
N ASP A 95 8.42 -9.45 -6.57
CA ASP A 95 9.66 -10.23 -6.75
C ASP A 95 10.59 -10.19 -5.54
N ASN A 96 10.22 -9.48 -4.47
CA ASN A 96 10.99 -9.43 -3.24
C ASN A 96 10.95 -10.80 -2.55
N GLU A 97 12.12 -11.45 -2.38
CA GLU A 97 12.25 -12.75 -1.71
C GLU A 97 11.62 -12.77 -0.33
N THR A 98 11.71 -11.66 0.40
CA THR A 98 11.10 -11.51 1.74
C THR A 98 9.58 -11.62 1.66
N LEU A 99 8.93 -11.00 0.65
CA LEU A 99 7.49 -11.10 0.47
C LEU A 99 7.05 -12.47 -0.02
N LYS A 100 7.85 -13.12 -0.87
CA LYS A 100 7.63 -14.52 -1.27
C LYS A 100 7.75 -15.46 -0.07
N ASP A 101 8.75 -15.25 0.78
CA ASP A 101 8.95 -16.06 1.99
C ASP A 101 7.78 -15.87 2.98
N VAL A 102 7.34 -14.64 3.21
CA VAL A 102 6.16 -14.34 4.03
C VAL A 102 4.90 -14.96 3.41
N SER A 103 4.68 -14.83 2.11
CA SER A 103 3.54 -15.45 1.41
C SER A 103 3.56 -16.97 1.57
N ASN A 104 4.70 -17.61 1.36
CA ASN A 104 4.85 -19.05 1.51
C ASN A 104 4.62 -19.52 2.95
N LYS A 105 5.09 -18.77 3.94
CA LYS A 105 4.82 -19.06 5.36
C LYS A 105 3.34 -18.94 5.70
N VAL A 106 2.67 -17.92 5.19
CA VAL A 106 1.23 -17.73 5.37
C VAL A 106 0.44 -18.86 4.68
N ASP A 107 0.80 -19.20 3.44
CA ASP A 107 0.15 -20.30 2.71
C ASP A 107 0.37 -21.65 3.39
N ASN A 108 1.59 -21.90 3.90
CA ASN A 108 1.88 -23.12 4.66
C ASN A 108 1.08 -23.18 5.97
N PHE A 109 0.98 -22.08 6.71
CA PHE A 109 0.17 -22.00 7.92
C PHE A 109 -1.32 -22.24 7.62
N ILE A 110 -1.86 -21.62 6.57
CA ILE A 110 -3.25 -21.81 6.16
C ILE A 110 -3.52 -23.27 5.76
N ASN A 111 -2.67 -23.83 4.90
CA ASN A 111 -2.90 -25.17 4.35
C ASN A 111 -2.59 -26.29 5.35
N LYS A 112 -1.56 -26.15 6.18
CA LYS A 112 -1.12 -27.18 7.10
C LYS A 112 -1.88 -27.16 8.42
N ASP A 113 -2.06 -25.97 8.99
CA ASP A 113 -2.58 -25.84 10.35
C ASP A 113 -4.10 -25.53 10.36
N ILE A 114 -4.55 -24.56 9.55
CA ILE A 114 -5.94 -24.15 9.55
C ILE A 114 -6.81 -25.15 8.77
N LYS A 115 -6.43 -25.50 7.53
CA LYS A 115 -7.21 -26.41 6.69
C LYS A 115 -7.37 -27.78 7.34
N LYS A 116 -6.33 -28.31 7.99
CA LYS A 116 -6.37 -29.59 8.69
C LYS A 116 -7.30 -29.57 9.91
N SER A 117 -7.52 -28.40 10.51
CA SER A 117 -8.40 -28.23 11.68
C SER A 117 -9.88 -28.06 11.29
N VAL A 118 -10.19 -27.90 10.01
CA VAL A 118 -11.55 -27.69 9.52
C VAL A 118 -12.06 -28.97 8.88
N PRO A 119 -13.23 -29.52 9.30
CA PRO A 119 -13.84 -30.69 8.67
C PRO A 119 -14.14 -30.44 7.20
N GLU A 120 -13.94 -31.47 6.36
CA GLU A 120 -14.25 -31.40 4.93
C GLU A 120 -15.71 -30.98 4.68
N GLY A 121 -15.90 -30.11 3.69
CA GLY A 121 -17.22 -29.57 3.33
C GLY A 121 -17.69 -28.40 4.21
N LYS A 122 -16.97 -28.09 5.31
CA LYS A 122 -17.30 -27.00 6.25
C LYS A 122 -16.39 -25.78 6.15
N GLU A 123 -15.58 -25.68 5.11
CA GLU A 123 -14.59 -24.62 4.90
C GLU A 123 -15.23 -23.22 4.83
N HIS A 124 -16.45 -23.14 4.31
CA HIS A 124 -17.22 -21.90 4.24
C HIS A 124 -17.53 -21.29 5.62
N PHE A 125 -17.55 -22.09 6.69
CA PHE A 125 -17.77 -21.58 8.04
C PHE A 125 -16.63 -20.71 8.56
N LEU A 126 -15.41 -20.84 8.01
CA LEU A 126 -14.31 -19.91 8.36
C LEU A 126 -14.63 -18.49 7.92
N GLY A 127 -15.05 -18.27 6.67
CA GLY A 127 -15.46 -16.96 6.17
C GLY A 127 -16.60 -16.37 7.02
N ILE A 128 -17.62 -17.17 7.28
CA ILE A 128 -18.77 -16.77 8.10
C ILE A 128 -18.34 -16.39 9.53
N GLY A 129 -17.56 -17.25 10.19
CA GLY A 129 -17.10 -17.02 11.57
C GLY A 129 -16.24 -15.77 11.69
N GLY A 130 -15.29 -15.58 10.77
CA GLY A 130 -14.47 -14.38 10.72
C GLY A 130 -15.28 -13.12 10.45
N ALA A 131 -16.27 -13.18 9.56
CA ALA A 131 -17.14 -12.05 9.27
C ALA A 131 -18.06 -11.68 10.44
N ILE A 132 -18.62 -12.68 11.14
CA ILE A 132 -19.39 -12.45 12.38
C ILE A 132 -18.51 -11.80 13.45
N LEU A 133 -17.28 -12.29 13.64
CA LEU A 133 -16.33 -11.68 14.57
C LEU A 133 -16.03 -10.23 14.20
N ALA A 134 -15.84 -9.92 12.91
CA ALA A 134 -15.64 -8.56 12.42
C ALA A 134 -16.85 -7.65 12.70
N ILE A 135 -18.07 -8.14 12.50
CA ILE A 135 -19.31 -7.40 12.81
C ILE A 135 -19.41 -7.11 14.30
N LEU A 136 -19.26 -8.13 15.15
CA LEU A 136 -19.30 -7.95 16.60
C LEU A 136 -18.23 -6.97 17.09
N ASN A 137 -17.03 -7.09 16.54
CA ASN A 137 -15.93 -6.18 16.87
C ASN A 137 -16.24 -4.73 16.44
N THR A 138 -16.84 -4.55 15.26
CA THR A 138 -17.25 -3.21 14.78
C THR A 138 -18.21 -2.54 15.73
N LEU A 139 -19.18 -3.27 16.25
CA LEU A 139 -20.27 -2.75 17.05
C LEU A 139 -19.90 -2.59 18.54
N LEU A 140 -19.13 -3.53 19.11
CA LEU A 140 -18.97 -3.65 20.56
C LEU A 140 -17.71 -2.98 21.10
N PHE A 141 -16.59 -2.97 20.35
CA PHE A 141 -15.33 -2.52 20.90
C PHE A 141 -14.96 -1.10 20.46
N PRO A 142 -14.29 -0.32 21.32
CA PRO A 142 -13.85 1.03 20.98
C PRO A 142 -12.67 1.04 20.00
N VAL A 143 -12.67 1.99 19.05
CA VAL A 143 -11.53 2.27 18.16
C VAL A 143 -10.41 2.97 18.89
N TYR A 144 -10.80 3.95 19.72
CA TYR A 144 -9.91 4.68 20.60
C TYR A 144 -10.37 4.52 22.04
N THR A 145 -9.40 4.53 22.93
CA THR A 145 -9.60 4.73 24.35
C THR A 145 -9.10 6.12 24.73
N ILE A 146 -9.90 6.86 25.46
CA ILE A 146 -9.54 8.17 25.98
C ILE A 146 -8.80 7.92 27.28
N THR A 147 -7.53 8.30 27.36
CA THR A 147 -6.79 8.29 28.62
C THR A 147 -7.31 9.41 29.51
N GLY A 148 -7.97 9.05 30.60
CA GLY A 148 -8.36 10.00 31.62
C GLY A 148 -7.15 10.64 32.32
N PHE A 149 -7.38 11.75 33.04
CA PHE A 149 -6.36 12.38 33.86
C PHE A 149 -5.80 11.35 34.87
N LEU A 150 -4.50 11.12 34.84
CA LEU A 150 -3.78 10.09 35.66
C LEU A 150 -4.12 8.62 35.30
N GLY A 151 -4.63 8.32 34.11
CA GLY A 151 -4.90 6.94 33.69
C GLY A 151 -6.19 6.34 34.29
N PHE A 152 -7.00 7.10 34.99
CA PHE A 152 -8.27 6.65 35.54
C PHE A 152 -9.47 7.22 34.78
N GLY A 153 -10.42 6.35 34.39
CA GLY A 153 -11.74 6.75 33.95
C GLY A 153 -11.84 7.17 32.46
N GLY A 154 -11.06 6.58 31.60
CA GLY A 154 -11.18 6.83 30.15
C GLY A 154 -12.36 6.08 29.52
N GLY A 155 -13.24 6.80 28.81
CA GLY A 155 -14.25 6.23 27.95
C GLY A 155 -13.61 5.73 26.65
N GLY A 156 -14.30 4.83 25.93
CA GLY A 156 -13.91 4.41 24.58
C GLY A 156 -14.93 4.91 23.56
N ALA A 157 -14.47 5.30 22.37
CA ALA A 157 -15.35 5.66 21.25
C ALA A 157 -15.29 4.58 20.18
N ASN A 158 -16.43 4.05 19.76
CA ASN A 158 -16.53 3.16 18.60
C ASN A 158 -16.65 3.96 17.29
N PHE A 159 -16.70 3.28 16.14
CA PHE A 159 -16.77 3.93 14.83
C PHE A 159 -17.95 4.91 14.68
N PHE A 160 -19.10 4.57 15.28
CA PHE A 160 -20.33 5.33 15.13
C PHE A 160 -20.45 6.49 16.12
N GLN A 161 -19.56 6.56 17.10
CA GLN A 161 -19.49 7.64 18.09
C GLN A 161 -18.44 8.70 17.73
N MET A 162 -17.73 8.50 16.62
CA MET A 162 -16.72 9.41 16.12
C MET A 162 -17.26 10.30 14.99
N ASN A 163 -16.37 10.91 14.23
CA ASN A 163 -16.75 11.73 13.07
C ASN A 163 -17.24 10.87 11.89
N ALA A 164 -17.81 11.56 10.88
CA ALA A 164 -18.39 10.93 9.70
C ALA A 164 -17.42 9.98 8.94
N LEU A 165 -16.12 10.28 8.94
CA LEU A 165 -15.11 9.44 8.28
C LEU A 165 -14.99 8.08 8.95
N TYR A 166 -14.91 8.02 10.27
CA TYR A 166 -14.85 6.76 11.01
C TYR A 166 -16.17 5.98 10.94
N MET A 167 -17.30 6.69 10.90
CA MET A 167 -18.61 6.06 10.68
C MET A 167 -18.65 5.38 9.30
N LEU A 168 -18.08 5.98 8.25
CA LEU A 168 -17.96 5.35 6.92
C LEU A 168 -17.14 4.07 6.97
N PHE A 169 -16.02 4.05 7.70
CA PHE A 169 -15.25 2.80 7.89
C PHE A 169 -16.06 1.73 8.61
N GLY A 170 -16.81 2.09 9.66
CA GLY A 170 -17.71 1.16 10.36
C GLY A 170 -18.74 0.56 9.42
N LEU A 171 -19.40 1.39 8.60
CA LEU A 171 -20.37 0.94 7.59
C LEU A 171 -19.72 0.05 6.52
N ALA A 172 -18.53 0.41 6.04
CA ALA A 172 -17.79 -0.40 5.06
C ALA A 172 -17.44 -1.79 5.62
N PHE A 173 -16.97 -1.86 6.87
CA PHE A 173 -16.74 -3.15 7.54
C PHE A 173 -17.99 -4.00 7.61
N LEU A 174 -19.12 -3.42 8.02
CA LEU A 174 -20.40 -4.14 8.10
C LEU A 174 -20.87 -4.62 6.72
N ALA A 175 -20.76 -3.78 5.69
CA ALA A 175 -21.16 -4.11 4.33
C ALA A 175 -20.31 -5.25 3.74
N PHE A 176 -18.97 -5.15 3.85
CA PHE A 176 -18.09 -6.20 3.35
C PHE A 176 -18.18 -7.49 4.18
N ALA A 177 -18.37 -7.41 5.49
CA ALA A 177 -18.58 -8.60 6.32
C ALA A 177 -19.90 -9.29 5.98
N GLY A 178 -20.98 -8.53 5.77
CA GLY A 178 -22.26 -9.06 5.30
C GLY A 178 -22.15 -9.72 3.92
N ALA A 179 -21.47 -9.07 2.98
CA ALA A 179 -21.19 -9.63 1.66
C ALA A 179 -20.33 -10.90 1.74
N ASN A 180 -19.38 -10.98 2.68
CA ASN A 180 -18.55 -12.17 2.89
C ASN A 180 -19.37 -13.35 3.43
N ILE A 181 -20.30 -13.11 4.37
CA ILE A 181 -21.22 -14.14 4.85
C ILE A 181 -22.08 -14.66 3.70
N TYR A 182 -22.69 -13.76 2.93
CA TYR A 182 -23.51 -14.13 1.78
C TYR A 182 -22.73 -14.97 0.76
N ALA A 183 -21.53 -14.51 0.38
CA ALA A 183 -20.68 -15.19 -0.58
C ALA A 183 -20.19 -16.55 -0.07
N SER A 184 -19.88 -16.66 1.22
CA SER A 184 -19.48 -17.93 1.85
C SER A 184 -20.62 -18.95 1.84
N LEU A 185 -21.86 -18.52 2.11
CA LEU A 185 -23.04 -19.38 2.07
C LEU A 185 -23.38 -19.87 0.66
N ASN A 186 -23.30 -18.98 -0.33
CA ASN A 186 -23.64 -19.28 -1.72
C ASN A 186 -22.46 -19.80 -2.54
N ARG A 187 -21.26 -19.88 -1.95
CA ARG A 187 -19.99 -20.24 -2.62
C ARG A 187 -19.68 -19.37 -3.84
N ASP A 188 -20.08 -18.09 -3.81
CA ASP A 188 -19.78 -17.12 -4.87
C ASP A 188 -18.36 -16.60 -4.71
N MET A 189 -17.43 -17.19 -5.48
CA MET A 189 -16.00 -16.87 -5.39
C MET A 189 -15.68 -15.43 -5.78
N LYS A 190 -16.43 -14.80 -6.70
CA LYS A 190 -16.20 -13.41 -7.10
C LYS A 190 -16.56 -12.44 -5.98
N ILE A 191 -17.74 -12.60 -5.40
CA ILE A 191 -18.19 -11.77 -4.26
C ILE A 191 -17.31 -12.05 -3.06
N LEU A 192 -16.91 -13.29 -2.81
CA LEU A 192 -16.02 -13.68 -1.72
C LEU A 192 -14.65 -12.98 -1.84
N GLN A 193 -14.07 -12.95 -3.04
CA GLN A 193 -12.81 -12.25 -3.31
C GLN A 193 -12.95 -10.75 -3.06
N ILE A 194 -13.98 -10.12 -3.63
CA ILE A 194 -14.22 -8.67 -3.50
C ILE A 194 -14.44 -8.30 -2.03
N SER A 195 -15.26 -9.03 -1.31
CA SER A 195 -15.56 -8.75 0.10
C SER A 195 -14.33 -8.96 0.99
N THR A 196 -13.53 -9.99 0.74
CA THR A 196 -12.29 -10.24 1.48
C THR A 196 -11.27 -9.11 1.25
N LEU A 197 -11.06 -8.70 -0.01
CA LEU A 197 -10.19 -7.56 -0.35
C LEU A 197 -10.74 -6.26 0.21
N GLY A 198 -12.06 -6.08 0.20
CA GLY A 198 -12.73 -4.92 0.80
C GLY A 198 -12.48 -4.81 2.31
N ILE A 199 -12.60 -5.91 3.05
CA ILE A 199 -12.29 -5.95 4.49
C ILE A 199 -10.81 -5.64 4.75
N LEU A 200 -9.90 -6.28 3.99
CA LEU A 200 -8.45 -6.04 4.09
C LEU A 200 -8.09 -4.58 3.82
N GLY A 201 -8.60 -4.02 2.73
CA GLY A 201 -8.36 -2.63 2.34
C GLY A 201 -8.91 -1.63 3.37
N THR A 202 -10.15 -1.86 3.83
CA THR A 202 -10.78 -1.03 4.86
C THR A 202 -10.00 -1.10 6.17
N PHE A 203 -9.54 -2.29 6.57
CA PHE A 203 -8.71 -2.49 7.75
C PHE A 203 -7.40 -1.69 7.64
N ALA A 204 -6.66 -1.85 6.55
CA ALA A 204 -5.38 -1.17 6.35
C ALA A 204 -5.55 0.36 6.37
N LEU A 205 -6.48 0.91 5.59
CA LEU A 205 -6.72 2.34 5.51
C LEU A 205 -7.20 2.93 6.84
N CYS A 206 -8.15 2.26 7.49
CA CYS A 206 -8.68 2.71 8.77
C CYS A 206 -7.58 2.77 9.83
N TYR A 207 -6.78 1.71 9.99
CA TYR A 207 -5.78 1.66 11.05
C TYR A 207 -4.55 2.52 10.79
N VAL A 208 -4.21 2.82 9.54
CA VAL A 208 -3.24 3.89 9.22
C VAL A 208 -3.74 5.23 9.75
N LEU A 209 -4.99 5.59 9.50
CA LEU A 209 -5.58 6.84 10.00
C LEU A 209 -5.72 6.84 11.52
N VAL A 210 -6.16 5.73 12.11
CA VAL A 210 -6.26 5.56 13.56
C VAL A 210 -4.89 5.77 14.22
N PHE A 211 -3.84 5.17 13.66
CA PHE A 211 -2.47 5.29 14.16
C PHE A 211 -1.96 6.74 14.09
N ILE A 212 -2.14 7.40 12.93
CA ILE A 212 -1.77 8.81 12.75
C ILE A 212 -2.50 9.69 13.76
N THR A 213 -3.82 9.50 13.93
CA THR A 213 -4.61 10.28 14.89
C THR A 213 -4.17 10.05 16.33
N ALA A 214 -3.85 8.81 16.71
CA ALA A 214 -3.34 8.50 18.04
C ALA A 214 -1.96 9.11 18.30
N MET A 215 -1.08 9.17 17.28
CA MET A 215 0.23 9.83 17.41
C MET A 215 0.15 11.35 17.52
N THR A 216 -0.85 11.96 16.91
CA THR A 216 -1.02 13.43 16.91
C THR A 216 -1.83 13.94 18.08
N ASN A 217 -2.47 13.06 18.85
CA ASN A 217 -3.36 13.44 19.95
C ASN A 217 -2.97 12.72 21.25
N ALA A 218 -2.39 13.48 22.18
CA ALA A 218 -1.88 12.95 23.46
C ALA A 218 -2.96 12.31 24.37
N TYR A 219 -4.23 12.59 24.13
CA TYR A 219 -5.35 12.09 24.93
C TYR A 219 -6.01 10.83 24.35
N LEU A 220 -5.63 10.44 23.12
CA LEU A 220 -6.19 9.28 22.47
C LEU A 220 -5.15 8.16 22.40
N SER A 221 -5.54 6.98 22.83
CA SER A 221 -4.76 5.76 22.66
C SER A 221 -5.51 4.75 21.79
N LEU A 222 -4.74 3.93 21.07
CA LEU A 222 -5.28 2.89 20.21
C LEU A 222 -6.09 1.88 21.00
N GLY A 223 -7.27 1.54 20.53
CA GLY A 223 -8.07 0.42 21.05
C GLY A 223 -7.43 -0.92 20.69
N ILE A 224 -6.40 -1.33 21.45
CA ILE A 224 -5.57 -2.51 21.15
C ILE A 224 -6.42 -3.78 20.99
N ILE A 225 -7.41 -3.98 21.86
CA ILE A 225 -8.30 -5.15 21.82
C ILE A 225 -9.04 -5.19 20.49
N LYS A 226 -9.61 -4.07 20.06
CA LYS A 226 -10.33 -3.98 18.78
C LYS A 226 -9.39 -4.26 17.59
N PHE A 227 -8.18 -3.70 17.62
CA PHE A 227 -7.18 -3.94 16.61
C PHE A 227 -6.83 -5.44 16.48
N ILE A 228 -6.55 -6.11 17.61
CA ILE A 228 -6.21 -7.55 17.62
C ILE A 228 -7.39 -8.38 17.11
N LEU A 229 -8.62 -8.10 17.56
CA LEU A 229 -9.80 -8.83 17.11
C LEU A 229 -10.07 -8.64 15.61
N TYR A 230 -9.81 -7.44 15.05
CA TYR A 230 -9.89 -7.26 13.59
C TYR A 230 -8.80 -8.01 12.86
N ALA A 231 -7.56 -7.97 13.34
CA ALA A 231 -6.46 -8.74 12.75
C ALA A 231 -6.79 -10.25 12.71
N ILE A 232 -7.33 -10.79 13.79
CA ILE A 232 -7.80 -12.20 13.87
C ILE A 232 -8.93 -12.44 12.86
N SER A 233 -9.94 -11.56 12.82
CA SER A 233 -11.06 -11.68 11.88
C SER A 233 -10.58 -11.70 10.43
N VAL A 234 -9.65 -10.79 10.08
CA VAL A 234 -9.06 -10.70 8.74
C VAL A 234 -8.30 -11.98 8.38
N VAL A 235 -7.51 -12.53 9.30
CA VAL A 235 -6.79 -13.80 9.08
C VAL A 235 -7.76 -14.94 8.84
N ILE A 236 -8.83 -15.04 9.63
CA ILE A 236 -9.84 -16.10 9.49
C ILE A 236 -10.57 -15.98 8.15
N ILE A 237 -11.03 -14.77 7.78
CA ILE A 237 -11.72 -14.51 6.50
C ILE A 237 -10.81 -14.84 5.32
N TYR A 238 -9.55 -14.35 5.35
CA TYR A 238 -8.59 -14.61 4.30
C TYR A 238 -8.27 -16.10 4.17
N SER A 239 -8.12 -16.80 5.29
CA SER A 239 -7.90 -18.26 5.29
C SER A 239 -9.08 -19.00 4.67
N GLY A 240 -10.31 -18.62 5.01
CA GLY A 240 -11.53 -19.19 4.41
C GLY A 240 -11.57 -18.98 2.89
N TYR A 241 -11.28 -17.77 2.43
CA TYR A 241 -11.18 -17.45 1.00
C TYR A 241 -10.12 -18.32 0.29
N ARG A 242 -8.90 -18.40 0.84
CA ARG A 242 -7.79 -19.17 0.24
C ARG A 242 -8.11 -20.66 0.13
N ILE A 243 -8.71 -21.24 1.17
CA ILE A 243 -9.09 -22.66 1.18
C ILE A 243 -10.19 -22.92 0.13
N LEU A 244 -11.24 -22.10 0.09
CA LEU A 244 -12.32 -22.25 -0.89
C LEU A 244 -11.82 -22.03 -2.33
N SER A 245 -10.93 -21.07 -2.55
CA SER A 245 -10.30 -20.85 -3.86
C SER A 245 -9.52 -22.07 -4.32
N SER A 246 -8.69 -22.65 -3.45
CA SER A 246 -7.89 -23.84 -3.78
C SER A 246 -8.74 -25.07 -4.10
N LEU A 247 -9.92 -25.21 -3.46
CA LEU A 247 -10.85 -26.29 -3.76
C LEU A 247 -11.58 -26.08 -5.09
N ASN A 248 -11.90 -24.83 -5.44
CA ASN A 248 -12.52 -24.49 -6.71
C ASN A 248 -11.57 -24.75 -7.88
N ASP A 249 -10.28 -24.38 -7.73
CA ASP A 249 -9.24 -24.58 -8.75
C ASP A 249 -8.92 -26.07 -8.97
N SER A 250 -9.12 -26.92 -7.97
CA SER A 250 -8.90 -28.38 -8.08
C SER A 250 -10.06 -29.13 -8.73
N ASN A 251 -11.23 -28.48 -8.86
CA ASN A 251 -12.44 -29.09 -9.44
C ASN A 251 -12.72 -28.60 -10.89
N ASN A 252 -11.91 -27.66 -11.41
CA ASN A 252 -11.91 -27.21 -12.79
C ASN A 252 -10.70 -27.74 -13.57
#